data_00133d2ebf77cf44cea8c5da1eabfa9b
#
_entry.id   00133d2ebf77cf44cea8c5da1eabfa9b
#
_cell.length_a   1.000
_cell.length_b   1.000
_cell.length_c   1.000
_cell.angle_alpha   90.00
_cell.angle_beta   90.00
_cell.angle_gamma   90.00
#
_symmetry.space_group_name_H-M   'P 1'
#
loop_
_entity.id
_entity.type
_entity.pdbx_description
1 polymer ?
#
loop_
_entity_poly.entity_id
_entity_poly.type
_entity_poly.pdbx_seq_one_letter_code
_entity_poly.pdbx_strand_id
1 'polypeptide(L)'
;MTGLEPHRHVIVEIATIITDDDLNVIAEGPDLVIHASPEELAQMGDFVTEMHTSSGLLPAISASTISVRDAEVATLEFMKAHIGDARSVPLCGNSIGTDRRFLEEYMPELEAFFHYRNVDVSTLKELAKRWHPEVIAAKPEKASAHRALDDIRESIAELVHYRSTLFPPREPGGASH
;
A
#
# COMPACT_ATOMS: atom_id res chain seq x y z
N MET A 1 7.52 -0.01 -7.27
CA MET A 1 8.60 1.04 -7.36
C MET A 1 9.90 0.37 -7.79
N THR A 2 10.78 1.12 -8.48
CA THR A 2 12.10 0.62 -8.90
C THR A 2 13.14 0.61 -7.77
N GLY A 3 12.78 1.07 -6.58
CA GLY A 3 13.60 1.08 -5.37
C GLY A 3 12.99 1.95 -4.28
N LEU A 4 13.78 2.43 -3.32
CA LEU A 4 13.28 3.10 -2.10
C LEU A 4 13.62 4.60 -2.00
N GLU A 5 14.26 5.18 -3.01
CA GLU A 5 14.72 6.58 -3.03
C GLU A 5 13.93 7.36 -4.07
N PRO A 6 12.95 8.23 -3.71
CA PRO A 6 12.09 8.93 -4.68
C PRO A 6 12.85 9.78 -5.70
N HIS A 7 14.00 10.37 -5.33
CA HIS A 7 14.82 11.18 -6.24
C HIS A 7 15.56 10.37 -7.32
N ARG A 8 15.55 9.04 -7.22
CA ARG A 8 16.28 8.13 -8.11
C ARG A 8 15.38 7.07 -8.72
N HIS A 9 14.37 6.65 -7.99
CA HIS A 9 13.51 5.54 -8.34
C HIS A 9 12.10 6.04 -8.64
N VAL A 10 11.36 5.30 -9.47
CA VAL A 10 10.03 5.70 -9.93
C VAL A 10 8.94 4.70 -9.51
N ILE A 11 7.68 5.15 -9.55
CA ILE A 11 6.51 4.28 -9.34
C ILE A 11 6.27 3.52 -10.65
N VAL A 12 6.15 2.20 -10.55
CA VAL A 12 5.91 1.32 -11.72
C VAL A 12 4.61 0.52 -11.61
N GLU A 13 3.95 0.55 -10.46
CA GLU A 13 2.64 -0.05 -10.25
C GLU A 13 1.93 0.66 -9.10
N ILE A 14 0.63 0.88 -9.23
CA ILE A 14 -0.24 1.39 -8.17
C ILE A 14 -1.55 0.62 -8.17
N ALA A 15 -2.00 0.25 -6.97
CA ALA A 15 -3.33 -0.30 -6.73
C ALA A 15 -3.93 0.34 -5.48
N THR A 16 -5.25 0.28 -5.34
CA THR A 16 -5.96 0.87 -4.21
C THR A 16 -7.12 0.01 -3.78
N ILE A 17 -7.26 -0.23 -2.48
CA ILE A 17 -8.45 -0.84 -1.87
C ILE A 17 -8.97 0.13 -0.81
N ILE A 18 -10.29 0.32 -0.78
CA ILE A 18 -10.99 1.06 0.27
C ILE A 18 -11.65 0.06 1.20
N THR A 19 -11.45 0.22 2.50
CA THR A 19 -12.11 -0.57 3.54
C THR A 19 -12.93 0.31 4.47
N ASP A 20 -13.87 -0.30 5.18
CA ASP A 20 -14.46 0.31 6.37
C ASP A 20 -13.52 0.20 7.59
N ASP A 21 -13.96 0.72 8.75
CA ASP A 21 -13.21 0.66 10.01
C ASP A 21 -13.09 -0.77 10.55
N ASP A 22 -13.88 -1.71 10.06
CA ASP A 22 -13.81 -3.13 10.37
C ASP A 22 -12.90 -3.93 9.43
N LEU A 23 -12.27 -3.25 8.48
CA LEU A 23 -11.39 -3.79 7.45
C LEU A 23 -12.12 -4.64 6.40
N ASN A 24 -13.45 -4.50 6.30
CA ASN A 24 -14.19 -5.08 5.17
C ASN A 24 -13.92 -4.25 3.91
N VAL A 25 -13.66 -4.93 2.79
CA VAL A 25 -13.43 -4.26 1.51
C VAL A 25 -14.74 -3.63 1.03
N ILE A 26 -14.74 -2.31 0.84
CA ILE A 26 -15.85 -1.55 0.28
C ILE A 26 -15.73 -1.49 -1.24
N ALA A 27 -14.52 -1.21 -1.75
CA ALA A 27 -14.25 -1.10 -3.18
C ALA A 27 -12.79 -1.43 -3.50
N GLU A 28 -12.57 -2.07 -4.65
CA GLU A 28 -11.26 -2.24 -5.27
C GLU A 28 -11.14 -1.25 -6.43
N GLY A 29 -10.08 -0.49 -6.43
CA GLY A 29 -9.79 0.55 -7.42
C GLY A 29 -8.99 0.03 -8.60
N PRO A 30 -8.49 0.96 -9.42
CA PRO A 30 -7.59 0.61 -10.49
C PRO A 30 -6.35 -0.12 -9.98
N ASP A 31 -5.91 -1.14 -10.71
CA ASP A 31 -4.62 -1.81 -10.58
C ASP A 31 -3.83 -1.53 -11.86
N LEU A 32 -2.89 -0.60 -11.80
CA LEU A 32 -2.26 0.02 -12.95
C LEU A 32 -0.76 -0.20 -12.95
N VAL A 33 -0.26 -0.82 -14.02
CA VAL A 33 1.18 -0.86 -14.33
C VAL A 33 1.55 0.40 -15.09
N ILE A 34 2.51 1.15 -14.54
CA ILE A 34 2.97 2.43 -15.06
C ILE A 34 4.21 2.22 -15.90
N HIS A 35 4.27 2.88 -17.06
CA HIS A 35 5.44 2.84 -17.91
C HIS A 35 6.66 3.46 -17.24
N ALA A 36 7.82 2.83 -17.42
CA ALA A 36 9.10 3.39 -17.06
C ALA A 36 10.10 3.17 -18.20
N SER A 37 10.95 4.16 -18.43
CA SER A 37 12.00 4.11 -19.45
C SER A 37 13.09 3.10 -19.13
N PRO A 38 13.87 2.62 -20.12
CA PRO A 38 15.02 1.77 -19.88
C PRO A 38 16.04 2.38 -18.90
N GLU A 39 16.21 3.69 -18.93
CA GLU A 39 17.12 4.44 -18.06
C GLU A 39 16.64 4.42 -16.59
N GLU A 40 15.33 4.54 -16.36
CA GLU A 40 14.73 4.43 -15.03
C GLU A 40 14.78 3.00 -14.50
N LEU A 41 14.54 2.00 -15.37
CA LEU A 41 14.64 0.59 -15.01
C LEU A 41 16.09 0.18 -14.70
N ALA A 42 17.08 0.77 -15.36
CA ALA A 42 18.50 0.53 -15.09
C ALA A 42 18.96 1.02 -13.69
N GLN A 43 18.13 1.79 -12.99
CA GLN A 43 18.42 2.21 -11.61
C GLN A 43 18.06 1.14 -10.56
N MET A 44 17.37 0.08 -10.95
CA MET A 44 17.02 -1.02 -10.03
C MET A 44 18.26 -1.77 -9.58
N GLY A 45 18.32 -2.10 -8.28
CA GLY A 45 19.29 -3.07 -7.78
C GLY A 45 18.88 -4.51 -8.15
N ASP A 46 19.82 -5.45 -8.03
CA ASP A 46 19.63 -6.85 -8.43
C ASP A 46 18.40 -7.50 -7.78
N PHE A 47 18.18 -7.26 -6.50
CA PHE A 47 17.02 -7.79 -5.76
C PHE A 47 15.68 -7.33 -6.36
N VAL A 48 15.56 -6.03 -6.67
CA VAL A 48 14.31 -5.47 -7.23
C VAL A 48 14.12 -5.97 -8.66
N THR A 49 15.19 -6.07 -9.44
CA THR A 49 15.16 -6.61 -10.80
C THR A 49 14.68 -8.07 -10.81
N GLU A 50 15.22 -8.92 -9.92
CA GLU A 50 14.81 -10.32 -9.79
C GLU A 50 13.34 -10.44 -9.35
N MET A 51 12.93 -9.64 -8.36
CA MET A 51 11.56 -9.59 -7.85
C MET A 51 10.56 -9.21 -8.96
N HIS A 52 10.83 -8.14 -9.72
CA HIS A 52 9.95 -7.70 -10.80
C HIS A 52 9.98 -8.65 -12.02
N THR A 53 11.07 -9.35 -12.23
CA THR A 53 11.16 -10.39 -13.27
C THR A 53 10.33 -11.61 -12.88
N SER A 54 10.47 -12.11 -11.66
CA SER A 54 9.80 -13.32 -11.18
C SER A 54 8.29 -13.12 -11.05
N SER A 55 7.84 -11.91 -10.68
CA SER A 55 6.40 -11.54 -10.61
C SER A 55 5.77 -11.23 -11.98
N GLY A 56 6.57 -11.21 -13.07
CA GLY A 56 6.10 -10.82 -14.39
C GLY A 56 5.82 -9.33 -14.55
N LEU A 57 6.17 -8.51 -13.57
CA LEU A 57 5.93 -7.06 -13.61
C LEU A 57 6.87 -6.37 -14.59
N LEU A 58 8.13 -6.78 -14.69
CA LEU A 58 9.12 -6.11 -15.55
C LEU A 58 8.71 -6.03 -17.03
N PRO A 59 8.27 -7.13 -17.70
CA PRO A 59 7.77 -7.03 -19.07
C PRO A 59 6.48 -6.19 -19.17
N ALA A 60 5.62 -6.20 -18.14
CA ALA A 60 4.41 -5.40 -18.12
C ALA A 60 4.70 -3.89 -18.05
N ILE A 61 5.72 -3.46 -17.28
CA ILE A 61 6.18 -2.07 -17.22
C ILE A 61 6.63 -1.59 -18.60
N SER A 62 7.45 -2.39 -19.29
CA SER A 62 7.96 -2.07 -20.62
C SER A 62 6.86 -2.00 -21.69
N ALA A 63 5.80 -2.80 -21.55
CA ALA A 63 4.66 -2.83 -22.46
C ALA A 63 3.60 -1.79 -22.14
N SER A 64 3.62 -1.23 -20.94
CA SER A 64 2.63 -0.24 -20.51
C SER A 64 2.78 1.08 -21.28
N THR A 65 1.64 1.74 -21.50
CA THR A 65 1.54 3.10 -22.06
C THR A 65 0.97 4.10 -21.04
N ILE A 66 0.68 3.64 -19.82
CA ILE A 66 0.09 4.44 -18.75
C ILE A 66 1.20 5.31 -18.14
N SER A 67 1.02 6.62 -18.18
CA SER A 67 1.92 7.55 -17.50
C SER A 67 1.62 7.63 -16.00
N VAL A 68 2.57 8.14 -15.21
CA VAL A 68 2.36 8.44 -13.78
C VAL A 68 1.15 9.37 -13.60
N ARG A 69 0.99 10.36 -14.48
CA ARG A 69 -0.15 11.28 -14.41
C ARG A 69 -1.49 10.59 -14.69
N ASP A 70 -1.56 9.71 -15.67
CA ASP A 70 -2.78 8.95 -15.95
C ASP A 70 -3.17 8.07 -14.76
N ALA A 71 -2.19 7.43 -14.14
CA ALA A 71 -2.40 6.60 -12.95
C ALA A 71 -2.85 7.42 -11.74
N GLU A 72 -2.27 8.60 -11.52
CA GLU A 72 -2.69 9.55 -10.48
C GLU A 72 -4.15 9.96 -10.67
N VAL A 73 -4.51 10.41 -11.88
CA VAL A 73 -5.88 10.87 -12.19
C VAL A 73 -6.88 9.75 -11.97
N ALA A 74 -6.63 8.56 -12.53
CA ALA A 74 -7.54 7.43 -12.40
C ALA A 74 -7.74 6.99 -10.93
N THR A 75 -6.65 6.98 -10.15
CA THR A 75 -6.71 6.62 -8.73
C THR A 75 -7.44 7.70 -7.93
N LEU A 76 -7.18 8.98 -8.20
CA LEU A 76 -7.84 10.09 -7.51
C LEU A 76 -9.34 10.16 -7.83
N GLU A 77 -9.74 9.89 -9.07
CA GLU A 77 -11.15 9.81 -9.45
C GLU A 77 -11.86 8.67 -8.74
N PHE A 78 -11.24 7.49 -8.66
CA PHE A 78 -11.74 6.38 -7.88
C PHE A 78 -11.90 6.75 -6.39
N MET A 79 -10.90 7.38 -5.79
CA MET A 79 -10.96 7.83 -4.39
C MET A 79 -12.11 8.81 -4.17
N LYS A 80 -12.28 9.81 -5.03
CA LYS A 80 -13.36 10.81 -4.95
C LYS A 80 -14.76 10.20 -5.13
N ALA A 81 -14.88 9.15 -5.89
CA ALA A 81 -16.17 8.47 -6.10
C ALA A 81 -16.66 7.70 -4.85
N HIS A 82 -15.75 7.32 -3.94
CA HIS A 82 -16.08 6.48 -2.78
C HIS A 82 -15.90 7.22 -1.44
N ILE A 83 -15.10 8.29 -1.41
CA ILE A 83 -14.78 9.05 -0.21
C ILE A 83 -15.26 10.50 -0.42
N GLY A 84 -16.23 10.92 0.42
CA GLY A 84 -16.91 12.20 0.24
C GLY A 84 -16.01 13.43 0.42
N ASP A 85 -15.11 13.40 1.42
CA ASP A 85 -14.29 14.55 1.78
C ASP A 85 -12.79 14.23 1.67
N ALA A 86 -12.05 15.12 1.01
CA ALA A 86 -10.60 15.08 1.04
C ALA A 86 -10.08 15.23 2.48
N ARG A 87 -8.94 14.62 2.76
CA ARG A 87 -8.28 14.62 4.07
C ARG A 87 -9.08 13.96 5.20
N SER A 88 -10.08 13.15 4.88
CA SER A 88 -10.89 12.43 5.87
C SER A 88 -10.31 11.05 6.21
N VAL A 89 -9.55 10.44 5.30
CA VAL A 89 -9.02 9.07 5.45
C VAL A 89 -7.50 9.04 5.46
N PRO A 90 -6.87 8.22 6.32
CA PRO A 90 -5.43 8.03 6.32
C PRO A 90 -4.98 7.14 5.15
N LEU A 91 -3.74 7.29 4.73
CA LEU A 91 -3.05 6.33 3.90
C LEU A 91 -2.61 5.14 4.77
N CYS A 92 -2.90 3.89 4.31
CA CYS A 92 -2.69 2.68 5.09
C CYS A 92 -1.84 1.66 4.32
N GLY A 93 -0.99 0.91 5.03
CA GLY A 93 -0.19 -0.17 4.43
C GLY A 93 1.02 -0.54 5.26
N ASN A 94 1.84 -1.46 4.75
CA ASN A 94 3.11 -1.82 5.36
C ASN A 94 4.21 -0.84 4.94
N SER A 95 4.93 -0.25 5.92
CA SER A 95 5.98 0.75 5.70
C SER A 95 5.52 1.93 4.84
N ILE A 96 4.25 2.28 5.01
CA ILE A 96 3.49 3.21 4.16
C ILE A 96 4.12 4.60 4.04
N GLY A 97 4.97 4.98 4.97
CA GLY A 97 5.74 6.22 4.88
C GLY A 97 6.69 6.26 3.67
N THR A 98 7.12 5.10 3.16
CA THR A 98 7.90 5.03 1.91
C THR A 98 7.02 5.34 0.71
N ASP A 99 5.86 4.69 0.61
CA ASP A 99 4.88 4.95 -0.46
C ASP A 99 4.45 6.41 -0.46
N ARG A 100 4.19 7.00 0.72
CA ARG A 100 3.80 8.39 0.83
C ARG A 100 4.84 9.36 0.25
N ARG A 101 6.14 9.13 0.49
CA ARG A 101 7.21 9.94 -0.11
C ARG A 101 7.23 9.86 -1.64
N PHE A 102 6.89 8.69 -2.21
CA PHE A 102 6.76 8.55 -3.66
C PHE A 102 5.50 9.25 -4.19
N LEU A 103 4.38 9.20 -3.46
CA LEU A 103 3.20 9.97 -3.82
C LEU A 103 3.45 11.48 -3.77
N GLU A 104 4.14 11.98 -2.74
CA GLU A 104 4.54 13.39 -2.62
C GLU A 104 5.36 13.86 -3.84
N GLU A 105 6.26 13.03 -4.35
CA GLU A 105 7.14 13.36 -5.49
C GLU A 105 6.43 13.23 -6.84
N TYR A 106 5.65 12.15 -7.03
CA TYR A 106 5.16 11.74 -8.34
C TYR A 106 3.66 11.91 -8.54
N MET A 107 2.86 11.95 -7.47
CA MET A 107 1.40 12.00 -7.48
C MET A 107 0.88 12.97 -6.40
N PRO A 108 1.27 14.26 -6.44
CA PRO A 108 0.99 15.20 -5.35
C PRO A 108 -0.49 15.53 -5.17
N GLU A 109 -1.32 15.43 -6.21
CA GLU A 109 -2.76 15.64 -6.08
C GLU A 109 -3.43 14.48 -5.35
N LEU A 110 -2.97 13.25 -5.60
CA LEU A 110 -3.43 12.06 -4.89
C LEU A 110 -2.96 12.09 -3.43
N GLU A 111 -1.70 12.44 -3.18
CA GLU A 111 -1.17 12.58 -1.82
C GLU A 111 -1.97 13.59 -1.00
N ALA A 112 -2.24 14.78 -1.56
CA ALA A 112 -2.98 15.84 -0.91
C ALA A 112 -4.46 15.46 -0.57
N PHE A 113 -4.98 14.42 -1.18
CA PHE A 113 -6.32 13.89 -0.89
C PHE A 113 -6.38 13.12 0.43
N PHE A 114 -5.29 12.49 0.86
CA PHE A 114 -5.22 11.75 2.11
C PHE A 114 -5.08 12.66 3.34
N HIS A 115 -5.55 12.17 4.47
CA HIS A 115 -5.22 12.78 5.76
C HIS A 115 -3.71 12.70 6.01
N TYR A 116 -3.14 13.67 6.75
CA TYR A 116 -1.69 13.69 7.03
C TYR A 116 -1.20 12.52 7.91
N ARG A 117 -2.10 11.84 8.63
CA ARG A 117 -1.78 10.65 9.42
C ARG A 117 -1.78 9.41 8.55
N ASN A 118 -0.95 8.43 8.94
CA ASN A 118 -0.88 7.12 8.34
C ASN A 118 -1.36 6.04 9.31
N VAL A 119 -1.82 4.91 8.75
CA VAL A 119 -1.92 3.65 9.48
C VAL A 119 -0.83 2.72 8.94
N ASP A 120 0.29 2.64 9.65
CA ASP A 120 1.42 1.80 9.25
C ASP A 120 1.35 0.43 9.95
N VAL A 121 0.99 -0.59 9.20
CA VAL A 121 0.88 -1.97 9.69
C VAL A 121 2.23 -2.52 10.16
N SER A 122 3.34 -2.07 9.55
CA SER A 122 4.69 -2.45 9.97
C SER A 122 5.02 -1.94 11.38
N THR A 123 4.43 -0.84 11.83
CA THR A 123 4.58 -0.36 13.22
C THR A 123 4.02 -1.38 14.20
N LEU A 124 2.81 -1.90 13.96
CA LEU A 124 2.20 -2.93 14.81
C LEU A 124 3.05 -4.21 14.81
N LYS A 125 3.56 -4.61 13.66
CA LYS A 125 4.48 -5.75 13.53
C LYS A 125 5.74 -5.57 14.38
N GLU A 126 6.36 -4.41 14.31
CA GLU A 126 7.58 -4.13 15.09
C GLU A 126 7.32 -4.09 16.60
N LEU A 127 6.15 -3.62 17.04
CA LEU A 127 5.75 -3.66 18.45
C LEU A 127 5.41 -5.08 18.88
N ALA A 128 4.65 -5.82 18.07
CA ALA A 128 4.32 -7.22 18.36
C ALA A 128 5.56 -8.11 18.47
N LYS A 129 6.56 -7.94 17.62
CA LYS A 129 7.84 -8.68 17.73
C LYS A 129 8.51 -8.52 19.10
N ARG A 130 8.35 -7.36 19.74
CA ARG A 130 8.99 -7.02 21.03
C ARG A 130 8.16 -7.45 22.23
N TRP A 131 6.85 -7.29 22.13
CA TRP A 131 5.96 -7.41 23.28
C TRP A 131 5.07 -8.64 23.24
N HIS A 132 4.80 -9.18 22.03
CA HIS A 132 3.89 -10.28 21.76
C HIS A 132 4.43 -11.22 20.67
N PRO A 133 5.62 -11.85 20.88
CA PRO A 133 6.24 -12.69 19.84
C PRO A 133 5.36 -13.88 19.40
N GLU A 134 4.46 -14.34 20.27
CA GLU A 134 3.48 -15.38 19.98
C GLU A 134 2.49 -14.94 18.88
N VAL A 135 2.15 -13.67 18.82
CA VAL A 135 1.29 -13.09 17.76
C VAL A 135 1.98 -13.16 16.41
N ILE A 136 3.28 -12.88 16.38
CA ILE A 136 4.08 -12.99 15.15
C ILE A 136 4.18 -14.43 14.66
N ALA A 137 4.37 -15.39 15.60
CA ALA A 137 4.45 -16.81 15.26
C ALA A 137 3.14 -17.38 14.71
N ALA A 138 2.00 -16.82 15.11
CA ALA A 138 0.66 -17.22 14.67
C ALA A 138 0.18 -16.50 13.38
N LYS A 139 1.00 -15.62 12.79
CA LYS A 139 0.62 -14.85 11.60
C LYS A 139 0.47 -15.78 10.39
N PRO A 140 -0.56 -15.54 9.53
CA PRO A 140 -0.70 -16.26 8.26
C PRO A 140 0.53 -16.11 7.36
N GLU A 141 0.88 -17.18 6.65
CA GLU A 141 1.93 -17.12 5.63
C GLU A 141 1.53 -16.20 4.48
N LYS A 142 2.51 -15.48 3.94
CA LYS A 142 2.31 -14.60 2.78
C LYS A 142 2.49 -15.37 1.49
N ALA A 143 1.65 -15.09 0.50
CA ALA A 143 1.76 -15.69 -0.83
C ALA A 143 2.95 -15.13 -1.65
N SER A 144 3.46 -13.96 -1.27
CA SER A 144 4.65 -13.30 -1.88
C SER A 144 4.54 -13.12 -3.40
N ALA A 145 3.36 -12.73 -3.88
CA ALA A 145 3.15 -12.48 -5.32
C ALA A 145 3.89 -11.23 -5.84
N HIS A 146 4.29 -10.33 -4.93
CA HIS A 146 4.99 -9.07 -5.24
C HIS A 146 4.30 -8.21 -6.31
N ARG A 147 2.95 -8.20 -6.29
CA ARG A 147 2.10 -7.33 -7.09
C ARG A 147 1.35 -6.40 -6.14
N ALA A 148 1.16 -5.14 -6.57
CA ALA A 148 0.64 -4.09 -5.69
C ALA A 148 -0.71 -4.47 -5.04
N LEU A 149 -1.65 -5.00 -5.80
CA LEU A 149 -2.95 -5.40 -5.28
C LEU A 149 -2.88 -6.56 -4.28
N ASP A 150 -2.02 -7.55 -4.53
CA ASP A 150 -1.83 -8.69 -3.63
C ASP A 150 -1.13 -8.25 -2.34
N ASP A 151 -0.13 -7.37 -2.43
CA ASP A 151 0.57 -6.80 -1.26
C ASP A 151 -0.38 -5.98 -0.38
N ILE A 152 -1.37 -5.28 -0.98
CA ILE A 152 -2.41 -4.56 -0.24
C ILE A 152 -3.32 -5.56 0.49
N ARG A 153 -3.78 -6.61 -0.18
CA ARG A 153 -4.62 -7.66 0.43
C ARG A 153 -3.91 -8.35 1.58
N GLU A 154 -2.62 -8.64 1.43
CA GLU A 154 -1.79 -9.17 2.50
C GLU A 154 -1.64 -8.19 3.67
N SER A 155 -1.51 -6.88 3.39
CA SER A 155 -1.43 -5.85 4.42
C SER A 155 -2.74 -5.74 5.21
N ILE A 156 -3.89 -5.82 4.54
CA ILE A 156 -5.21 -5.87 5.19
C ILE A 156 -5.34 -7.12 6.07
N ALA A 157 -4.99 -8.30 5.54
CA ALA A 157 -5.05 -9.55 6.30
C ALA A 157 -4.12 -9.52 7.53
N GLU A 158 -2.93 -8.94 7.39
CA GLU A 158 -2.00 -8.74 8.50
C GLU A 158 -2.58 -7.80 9.58
N LEU A 159 -3.24 -6.70 9.17
CA LEU A 159 -3.90 -5.79 10.10
C LEU A 159 -5.11 -6.44 10.79
N VAL A 160 -5.92 -7.23 10.08
CA VAL A 160 -7.00 -8.03 10.68
C VAL A 160 -6.47 -8.98 11.74
N HIS A 161 -5.34 -9.66 11.48
CA HIS A 161 -4.69 -10.52 12.47
C HIS A 161 -4.25 -9.73 13.71
N TYR A 162 -3.60 -8.57 13.55
CA TYR A 162 -3.20 -7.75 14.71
C TYR A 162 -4.40 -7.18 15.44
N ARG A 163 -5.46 -6.76 14.74
CA ARG A 163 -6.69 -6.29 15.38
C ARG A 163 -7.30 -7.38 16.29
N SER A 164 -7.39 -8.60 15.83
CA SER A 164 -7.99 -9.70 16.59
C SER A 164 -7.14 -10.19 17.76
N THR A 165 -5.81 -10.03 17.69
CA THR A 165 -4.87 -10.59 18.68
C THR A 165 -4.32 -9.57 19.67
N LEU A 166 -4.12 -8.31 19.25
CA LEU A 166 -3.53 -7.26 20.09
C LEU A 166 -4.57 -6.32 20.70
N PHE A 167 -5.77 -6.20 20.08
CA PHE A 167 -6.80 -5.29 20.55
C PHE A 167 -8.03 -6.10 20.99
N PRO A 168 -8.34 -6.14 22.30
CA PRO A 168 -9.49 -6.87 22.78
C PRO A 168 -10.79 -6.34 22.13
N PRO A 169 -11.77 -7.21 21.87
CA PRO A 169 -13.08 -6.78 21.37
C PRO A 169 -13.67 -5.73 22.33
N ARG A 170 -14.30 -4.71 21.77
CA ARG A 170 -15.11 -3.79 22.59
C ARG A 170 -16.23 -4.60 23.21
N GLU A 171 -16.29 -4.65 24.55
CA GLU A 171 -17.47 -5.17 25.23
C GLU A 171 -18.67 -4.26 24.91
N PRO A 172 -19.81 -4.83 24.51
CA PRO A 172 -21.02 -4.02 24.30
C PRO A 172 -21.44 -3.44 25.67
N GLY A 173 -21.18 -2.14 25.91
CA GLY A 173 -21.65 -1.44 27.09
C GLY A 173 -20.64 -0.64 27.91
N GLY A 174 -19.39 -0.59 27.56
CA GLY A 174 -18.41 0.29 28.21
C GLY A 174 -18.59 1.74 27.77
N ALA A 175 -19.45 2.49 28.46
CA ALA A 175 -19.52 3.94 28.28
C ALA A 175 -18.17 4.56 28.65
N SER A 176 -17.62 5.34 27.73
CA SER A 176 -16.44 6.19 27.96
C SER A 176 -16.72 7.18 29.09
N HIS A 177 -15.90 7.18 30.10
CA HIS A 177 -15.80 8.26 31.08
C HIS A 177 -14.83 9.31 30.56
#